data_a72fcff85b525b0ab0161965a4d49eb8
#
_entry.id   a72fcff85b525b0ab0161965a4d49eb8
#
_cell.length_a   1.000
_cell.length_b   1.000
_cell.length_c   1.000
_cell.angle_alpha   90.00
_cell.angle_beta   90.00
_cell.angle_gamma   90.00
#
_symmetry.space_group_name_H-M   'P 1'
#
loop_
_entity.id
_entity.type
_entity.pdbx_description
1 polymer ?
#
loop_
_entity_poly.entity_id
_entity_poly.type
_entity_poly.pdbx_seq_one_letter_code
_entity_poly.pdbx_strand_id
1 'polypeptide(L)'
;MKKLLFSSLFLFGSLVSQAQHEYTIEGKVEGVKDGTLVSLFLLDGNVGSTVAMDTIQNGTFFFKRNAGEDGLDKLSLMCTRNDDFPSMSLEIYATPKARIKVTGTNTLIHTWTVDSPVKEQIEYNRFIEDSHDLWDEYQRLSIKARSLRSAPEGERKALRAKEDSISALISKREMKLMQELPVSNIWMDRLYKLSMSVKYNPNFSYKDETLALYNRMNEAQKTSITGQEIAVNLFPPTVVKEGDKMADTELFDLDGKIHHLT
;
A
#
# COMPACT_ATOMS: atom_id res chain seq x y z
N MET A 1 21.74 5.53 55.52
CA MET A 1 22.21 5.18 54.20
C MET A 1 21.31 4.10 53.50
N LYS A 2 19.98 4.27 53.48
CA LYS A 2 19.04 3.30 52.86
C LYS A 2 18.02 3.90 51.88
N LYS A 3 18.19 5.16 51.43
CA LYS A 3 17.23 5.85 50.53
C LYS A 3 17.71 6.11 49.12
N LEU A 4 18.94 5.73 48.74
CA LEU A 4 19.51 5.97 47.40
C LEU A 4 19.44 4.79 46.43
N LEU A 5 19.04 3.60 46.90
CA LEU A 5 18.97 2.39 46.06
C LEU A 5 17.63 2.19 45.33
N PHE A 6 16.57 2.93 45.66
CA PHE A 6 15.26 2.76 45.06
C PHE A 6 15.05 3.63 43.80
N SER A 7 15.85 4.68 43.59
CA SER A 7 15.70 5.60 42.46
C SER A 7 16.33 5.08 41.17
N SER A 8 17.34 4.20 41.24
CA SER A 8 18.03 3.66 40.05
C SER A 8 17.27 2.50 39.37
N LEU A 9 16.39 1.81 40.10
CA LEU A 9 15.63 0.69 39.52
C LEU A 9 14.47 1.13 38.61
N PHE A 10 13.92 2.33 38.88
CA PHE A 10 12.83 2.88 38.02
C PHE A 10 13.29 3.43 36.70
N LEU A 11 14.53 3.91 36.59
CA LEU A 11 15.11 4.42 35.34
C LEU A 11 15.49 3.29 34.35
N PHE A 12 15.82 2.09 34.83
CA PHE A 12 16.11 0.95 33.97
C PHE A 12 14.84 0.31 33.39
N GLY A 13 13.71 0.36 34.09
CA GLY A 13 12.44 -0.20 33.64
C GLY A 13 11.84 0.54 32.41
N SER A 14 12.02 1.85 32.33
CA SER A 14 11.48 2.66 31.21
C SER A 14 12.28 2.51 29.91
N LEU A 15 13.59 2.28 29.99
CA LEU A 15 14.44 2.05 28.82
C LEU A 15 14.20 0.67 28.18
N VAL A 16 13.88 -0.34 28.97
CA VAL A 16 13.58 -1.69 28.45
C VAL A 16 12.22 -1.74 27.80
N SER A 17 11.23 -0.96 28.26
CA SER A 17 9.89 -0.91 27.68
C SER A 17 9.87 -0.27 26.29
N GLN A 18 10.68 0.76 26.04
CA GLN A 18 10.76 1.41 24.71
C GLN A 18 11.40 0.50 23.66
N ALA A 19 12.40 -0.28 24.03
CA ALA A 19 13.06 -1.22 23.12
C ALA A 19 12.16 -2.39 22.68
N GLN A 20 11.06 -2.64 23.39
CA GLN A 20 10.14 -3.74 23.05
C GLN A 20 9.21 -3.43 21.86
N HIS A 21 9.00 -2.16 21.52
CA HIS A 21 8.10 -1.73 20.43
C HIS A 21 8.86 -1.22 19.18
N GLU A 22 10.18 -1.19 19.24
CA GLU A 22 11.02 -0.63 18.21
C GLU A 22 11.28 -1.61 17.07
N TYR A 23 11.30 -1.11 15.81
CA TYR A 23 11.79 -1.79 14.63
C TYR A 23 12.83 -0.95 13.90
N THR A 24 13.63 -1.59 13.03
CA THR A 24 14.62 -0.92 12.17
C THR A 24 14.41 -1.27 10.70
N ILE A 25 14.71 -0.30 9.82
CA ILE A 25 14.76 -0.48 8.37
C ILE A 25 16.13 -0.01 7.91
N GLU A 26 16.93 -0.92 7.38
CA GLU A 26 18.25 -0.65 6.83
C GLU A 26 18.20 -0.79 5.31
N GLY A 27 18.57 0.28 4.58
CA GLY A 27 18.62 0.26 3.13
C GLY A 27 20.05 0.20 2.60
N LYS A 28 20.26 -0.64 1.59
CA LYS A 28 21.48 -0.67 0.78
C LYS A 28 21.08 -0.69 -0.69
N VAL A 29 21.32 0.41 -1.40
CA VAL A 29 20.86 0.61 -2.78
C VAL A 29 22.04 1.04 -3.65
N GLU A 30 22.14 0.44 -4.84
CA GLU A 30 23.20 0.72 -5.80
C GLU A 30 22.64 1.56 -6.95
N GLY A 31 23.48 2.42 -7.55
CA GLY A 31 23.08 3.24 -8.70
C GLY A 31 22.12 4.39 -8.37
N VAL A 32 21.92 4.68 -7.08
CA VAL A 32 21.19 5.86 -6.60
C VAL A 32 22.19 6.92 -6.14
N LYS A 33 21.96 8.18 -6.53
CA LYS A 33 22.86 9.30 -6.20
C LYS A 33 22.83 9.63 -4.71
N ASP A 34 23.99 9.88 -4.13
CA ASP A 34 24.11 10.45 -2.79
C ASP A 34 23.37 11.80 -2.69
N GLY A 35 22.77 12.06 -1.54
CA GLY A 35 21.92 13.22 -1.33
C GLY A 35 20.47 13.01 -1.76
N THR A 36 20.08 11.82 -2.28
CA THR A 36 18.68 11.47 -2.55
C THR A 36 17.92 11.38 -1.23
N LEU A 37 16.84 12.15 -1.10
CA LEU A 37 15.98 12.13 0.06
C LEU A 37 15.07 10.88 0.01
N VAL A 38 15.07 10.12 1.09
CA VAL A 38 14.18 8.97 1.32
C VAL A 38 13.18 9.36 2.39
N SER A 39 11.90 9.25 2.09
CA SER A 39 10.81 9.56 3.01
C SER A 39 10.02 8.30 3.32
N LEU A 40 9.72 8.10 4.58
CA LEU A 40 8.90 7.01 5.08
C LEU A 40 7.54 7.57 5.51
N PHE A 41 6.49 7.02 4.95
CA PHE A 41 5.10 7.39 5.24
C PHE A 41 4.42 6.24 5.97
N LEU A 42 3.71 6.54 7.05
CA LEU A 42 2.76 5.60 7.67
C LEU A 42 1.44 5.72 6.93
N LEU A 43 0.90 4.59 6.50
CA LEU A 43 -0.38 4.53 5.79
C LEU A 43 -1.49 4.13 6.77
N ASP A 44 -2.51 4.99 6.89
CA ASP A 44 -3.75 4.71 7.62
C ASP A 44 -4.91 4.87 6.63
N GLY A 45 -5.46 3.74 6.19
CA GLY A 45 -6.39 3.70 5.06
C GLY A 45 -5.80 4.35 3.81
N ASN A 46 -6.45 5.41 3.32
CA ASN A 46 -6.03 6.16 2.14
C ASN A 46 -5.19 7.42 2.49
N VAL A 47 -4.85 7.61 3.76
CA VAL A 47 -4.07 8.76 4.23
C VAL A 47 -2.66 8.32 4.57
N GLY A 48 -1.67 9.06 4.06
CA GLY A 48 -0.26 8.85 4.39
C GLY A 48 0.31 10.05 5.14
N SER A 49 0.94 9.83 6.28
CA SER A 49 1.68 10.86 7.02
C SER A 49 3.18 10.56 6.99
N THR A 50 4.00 11.57 6.71
CA THR A 50 5.46 11.43 6.78
C THR A 50 5.87 11.21 8.24
N VAL A 51 6.52 10.08 8.49
CA VAL A 51 6.90 9.67 9.85
C VAL A 51 8.40 9.62 10.08
N ALA A 52 9.19 9.57 9.01
CA ALA A 52 10.65 9.69 9.07
C ALA A 52 11.21 10.11 7.71
N MET A 53 12.38 10.70 7.71
CA MET A 53 13.14 11.05 6.51
C MET A 53 14.62 10.77 6.76
N ASP A 54 15.32 10.33 5.73
CA ASP A 54 16.76 10.16 5.71
C ASP A 54 17.30 10.54 4.32
N THR A 55 18.60 10.58 4.18
CA THR A 55 19.27 10.91 2.92
C THR A 55 20.25 9.80 2.58
N ILE A 56 20.17 9.27 1.36
CA ILE A 56 21.10 8.23 0.89
C ILE A 56 22.52 8.79 0.89
N GLN A 57 23.42 8.11 1.59
CA GLN A 57 24.85 8.37 1.62
C GLN A 57 25.62 7.05 1.44
N ASN A 58 26.55 7.04 0.50
CA ASN A 58 27.28 5.81 0.12
C ASN A 58 26.34 4.62 -0.17
N GLY A 59 25.20 4.92 -0.79
CA GLY A 59 24.18 3.93 -1.13
C GLY A 59 23.39 3.38 0.07
N THR A 60 23.44 4.01 1.25
CA THR A 60 22.75 3.52 2.45
C THR A 60 21.77 4.53 3.03
N PHE A 61 20.71 4.05 3.69
CA PHE A 61 19.81 4.81 4.54
C PHE A 61 19.34 3.99 5.73
N PHE A 62 18.82 4.65 6.77
CA PHE A 62 18.43 3.97 8.00
C PHE A 62 17.22 4.64 8.66
N PHE A 63 16.28 3.82 9.10
CA PHE A 63 15.16 4.26 9.94
C PHE A 63 15.06 3.39 11.20
N LYS A 64 14.68 4.05 12.29
CA LYS A 64 14.41 3.44 13.59
C LYS A 64 13.15 4.06 14.16
N ARG A 65 12.15 3.23 14.50
CA ARG A 65 10.83 3.69 14.94
C ARG A 65 10.20 2.74 15.95
N ASN A 66 9.26 3.26 16.73
CA ASN A 66 8.32 2.44 17.49
C ASN A 66 7.13 2.09 16.59
N ALA A 67 6.69 0.84 16.64
CA ALA A 67 5.44 0.41 15.99
C ALA A 67 4.23 1.10 16.65
N GLY A 68 3.19 1.32 15.87
CA GLY A 68 1.92 1.82 16.36
C GLY A 68 1.24 0.88 17.37
N GLU A 69 0.13 1.34 17.95
CA GLU A 69 -0.61 0.60 18.99
C GLU A 69 -1.14 -0.76 18.48
N ASP A 70 -1.51 -0.83 17.20
CA ASP A 70 -1.99 -2.06 16.56
C ASP A 70 -0.89 -3.11 16.32
N GLY A 71 0.36 -2.74 16.54
CA GLY A 71 1.51 -3.64 16.42
C GLY A 71 1.90 -4.02 15.00
N LEU A 72 1.25 -3.47 13.97
CA LEU A 72 1.61 -3.64 12.55
C LEU A 72 1.53 -2.30 11.83
N ASP A 73 2.67 -1.75 11.46
CA ASP A 73 2.75 -0.55 10.63
C ASP A 73 2.76 -0.95 9.14
N LYS A 74 1.87 -0.35 8.35
CA LYS A 74 1.93 -0.36 6.89
C LYS A 74 2.61 0.93 6.43
N LEU A 75 3.74 0.78 5.78
CA LEU A 75 4.63 1.88 5.44
C LEU A 75 4.81 1.99 3.92
N SER A 76 5.00 3.20 3.45
CA SER A 76 5.36 3.52 2.06
C SER A 76 6.69 4.28 2.06
N LEU A 77 7.71 3.70 1.43
CA LEU A 77 9.02 4.32 1.26
C LEU A 77 9.10 4.95 -0.13
N MET A 78 9.41 6.22 -0.18
CA MET A 78 9.49 7.02 -1.41
C MET A 78 10.80 7.80 -1.49
N CYS A 79 11.32 7.93 -2.70
CA CYS A 79 12.41 8.84 -3.02
C CYS A 79 11.86 10.03 -3.81
N THR A 80 11.86 11.23 -3.21
CA THR A 80 11.03 12.34 -3.70
C THR A 80 11.78 13.40 -4.51
N ARG A 81 13.08 13.33 -4.64
CA ARG A 81 13.85 14.49 -5.07
C ARG A 81 14.23 14.57 -6.55
N ASN A 82 14.01 13.53 -7.36
CA ASN A 82 14.46 13.53 -8.75
C ASN A 82 13.38 13.00 -9.69
N ASP A 83 13.33 13.57 -10.89
CA ASP A 83 12.56 13.02 -12.03
C ASP A 83 13.05 11.60 -12.44
N ASP A 84 14.14 11.12 -11.82
CA ASP A 84 14.72 9.79 -12.02
C ASP A 84 13.92 8.66 -11.35
N PHE A 85 13.04 8.96 -10.37
CA PHE A 85 12.24 7.96 -9.69
C PHE A 85 10.83 7.85 -10.28
N PRO A 86 10.22 6.66 -10.33
CA PRO A 86 8.82 6.50 -10.72
C PRO A 86 7.88 7.16 -9.71
N SER A 87 6.62 7.39 -10.10
CA SER A 87 5.56 7.85 -9.17
C SER A 87 5.01 6.69 -8.34
N MET A 88 5.88 5.82 -7.85
CA MET A 88 5.57 4.62 -7.09
C MET A 88 6.40 4.58 -5.83
N SER A 89 5.98 3.77 -4.88
CA SER A 89 6.65 3.55 -3.61
C SER A 89 6.95 2.08 -3.39
N LEU A 90 7.84 1.80 -2.45
CA LEU A 90 8.05 0.48 -1.87
C LEU A 90 7.15 0.34 -0.64
N GLU A 91 6.26 -0.65 -0.62
CA GLU A 91 5.45 -0.95 0.56
C GLU A 91 6.25 -1.82 1.54
N ILE A 92 6.24 -1.45 2.82
CA ILE A 92 6.95 -2.15 3.89
C ILE A 92 5.97 -2.39 5.05
N TYR A 93 5.94 -3.62 5.55
CA TYR A 93 5.18 -4.00 6.74
C TYR A 93 6.15 -4.23 7.89
N ALA A 94 5.91 -3.54 9.01
CA ALA A 94 6.78 -3.57 10.17
C ALA A 94 6.01 -3.92 11.45
N THR A 95 6.59 -4.78 12.29
CA THR A 95 6.09 -5.12 13.62
C THR A 95 7.15 -4.82 14.67
N PRO A 96 6.79 -4.75 15.97
CA PRO A 96 7.76 -4.61 17.04
C PRO A 96 8.92 -5.61 16.90
N LYS A 97 10.15 -5.13 17.11
CA LYS A 97 11.42 -5.88 17.03
C LYS A 97 11.82 -6.37 15.64
N ALA A 98 11.06 -6.06 14.60
CA ALA A 98 11.46 -6.42 13.24
C ALA A 98 12.75 -5.70 12.84
N ARG A 99 13.65 -6.44 12.19
CA ARG A 99 14.83 -5.92 11.51
C ARG A 99 14.63 -6.12 10.03
N ILE A 100 14.36 -5.05 9.33
CA ILE A 100 13.98 -5.07 7.92
C ILE A 100 15.17 -4.57 7.11
N LYS A 101 15.52 -5.31 6.05
CA LYS A 101 16.57 -4.92 5.12
C LYS A 101 15.96 -4.62 3.77
N VAL A 102 16.31 -3.48 3.22
CA VAL A 102 15.93 -3.08 1.85
C VAL A 102 17.18 -3.10 0.99
N THR A 103 17.12 -3.84 -0.10
CA THR A 103 18.19 -3.84 -1.10
C THR A 103 17.63 -3.50 -2.47
N GLY A 104 18.37 -2.74 -3.26
CA GLY A 104 17.92 -2.34 -4.58
C GLY A 104 19.05 -1.91 -5.49
N THR A 105 18.76 -1.93 -6.77
CA THR A 105 19.65 -1.38 -7.80
C THR A 105 18.86 -0.35 -8.61
N ASN A 106 19.50 0.78 -8.96
CA ASN A 106 18.89 1.88 -9.71
C ASN A 106 17.66 2.53 -9.00
N THR A 107 16.88 3.29 -9.74
CA THR A 107 15.74 4.08 -9.21
C THR A 107 14.39 3.37 -9.27
N LEU A 108 14.35 2.07 -9.62
CA LEU A 108 13.10 1.32 -9.72
C LEU A 108 12.63 0.85 -8.33
N ILE A 109 12.26 1.79 -7.49
CA ILE A 109 12.01 1.61 -6.05
C ILE A 109 10.93 0.58 -5.73
N HIS A 110 9.91 0.42 -6.58
CA HIS A 110 8.81 -0.50 -6.30
C HIS A 110 9.24 -1.98 -6.29
N THR A 111 10.30 -2.30 -7.00
CA THR A 111 10.88 -3.64 -7.12
C THR A 111 12.15 -3.83 -6.29
N TRP A 112 12.50 -2.89 -5.42
CA TRP A 112 13.54 -3.14 -4.42
C TRP A 112 13.10 -4.29 -3.50
N THR A 113 14.03 -5.15 -3.14
CA THR A 113 13.77 -6.31 -2.30
C THR A 113 13.67 -5.90 -0.83
N VAL A 114 12.63 -6.38 -0.14
CA VAL A 114 12.46 -6.22 1.30
C VAL A 114 12.61 -7.57 1.98
N ASP A 115 13.75 -7.77 2.67
CA ASP A 115 13.99 -8.94 3.54
C ASP A 115 13.49 -8.62 4.94
N SER A 116 12.49 -9.36 5.40
CA SER A 116 11.78 -9.09 6.64
C SER A 116 11.22 -10.39 7.26
N PRO A 117 11.25 -10.53 8.60
CA PRO A 117 10.59 -11.65 9.28
C PRO A 117 9.07 -11.47 9.39
N VAL A 118 8.51 -10.32 8.97
CA VAL A 118 7.09 -9.99 9.10
C VAL A 118 6.28 -10.79 8.07
N LYS A 119 5.27 -11.52 8.54
CA LYS A 119 4.45 -12.41 7.72
C LYS A 119 3.77 -11.67 6.56
N GLU A 120 3.24 -10.49 6.85
CA GLU A 120 2.57 -9.62 5.88
C GLU A 120 3.54 -9.18 4.78
N GLN A 121 4.81 -8.89 5.13
CA GLN A 121 5.83 -8.56 4.14
C GLN A 121 6.19 -9.76 3.27
N ILE A 122 6.35 -10.94 3.86
CA ILE A 122 6.67 -12.15 3.10
C ILE A 122 5.55 -12.47 2.09
N GLU A 123 4.31 -12.28 2.50
CA GLU A 123 3.16 -12.47 1.61
C GLU A 123 3.12 -11.40 0.51
N TYR A 124 3.31 -10.13 0.86
CA TYR A 124 3.33 -9.02 -0.09
C TYR A 124 4.44 -9.19 -1.15
N ASN A 125 5.63 -9.60 -0.74
CA ASN A 125 6.77 -9.83 -1.64
C ASN A 125 6.40 -10.78 -2.77
N ARG A 126 5.59 -11.82 -2.53
CA ARG A 126 5.17 -12.78 -3.57
C ARG A 126 4.44 -12.11 -4.73
N PHE A 127 3.62 -11.08 -4.45
CA PHE A 127 2.90 -10.33 -5.48
C PHE A 127 3.84 -9.47 -6.33
N ILE A 128 4.91 -8.94 -5.72
CA ILE A 128 5.90 -8.14 -6.45
C ILE A 128 6.82 -9.06 -7.27
N GLU A 129 7.30 -10.15 -6.67
CA GLU A 129 8.21 -11.12 -7.30
C GLU A 129 7.57 -11.81 -8.51
N ASP A 130 6.28 -12.19 -8.43
CA ASP A 130 5.55 -12.84 -9.53
C ASP A 130 5.51 -11.99 -10.82
N SER A 131 5.53 -10.68 -10.68
CA SER A 131 5.45 -9.73 -11.79
C SER A 131 6.61 -8.73 -11.82
N HIS A 132 7.77 -9.09 -11.26
CA HIS A 132 8.93 -8.20 -11.11
C HIS A 132 9.38 -7.59 -12.46
N ASP A 133 9.46 -8.38 -13.50
CA ASP A 133 9.82 -7.94 -14.86
C ASP A 133 8.86 -6.90 -15.42
N LEU A 134 7.56 -7.10 -15.22
CA LEU A 134 6.51 -6.18 -15.67
C LEU A 134 6.50 -4.89 -14.83
N TRP A 135 6.72 -5.01 -13.51
CA TRP A 135 6.84 -3.85 -12.63
C TRP A 135 8.05 -2.98 -12.99
N ASP A 136 9.18 -3.59 -13.32
CA ASP A 136 10.36 -2.86 -13.79
C ASP A 136 10.09 -2.10 -15.08
N GLU A 137 9.42 -2.73 -16.05
CA GLU A 137 9.04 -2.06 -17.29
C GLU A 137 8.04 -0.93 -17.04
N TYR A 138 7.03 -1.15 -16.21
CA TYR A 138 6.04 -0.14 -15.83
C TYR A 138 6.70 1.09 -15.18
N GLN A 139 7.62 0.88 -14.26
CA GLN A 139 8.38 1.95 -13.60
C GLN A 139 9.20 2.77 -14.60
N ARG A 140 9.88 2.13 -15.56
CA ARG A 140 10.63 2.81 -16.63
C ARG A 140 9.72 3.67 -17.50
N LEU A 141 8.53 3.18 -17.83
CA LEU A 141 7.54 3.96 -18.56
C LEU A 141 7.04 5.16 -17.75
N SER A 142 6.75 4.96 -16.47
CA SER A 142 6.33 6.03 -15.55
C SER A 142 7.39 7.15 -15.44
N ILE A 143 8.68 6.80 -15.36
CA ILE A 143 9.77 7.78 -15.42
C ILE A 143 9.77 8.52 -16.78
N LYS A 144 9.67 7.78 -17.88
CA LYS A 144 9.61 8.34 -19.23
C LYS A 144 8.39 9.26 -19.42
N ALA A 145 7.25 8.94 -18.83
CA ALA A 145 6.03 9.76 -18.92
C ALA A 145 6.26 11.17 -18.38
N ARG A 146 7.11 11.34 -17.36
CA ARG A 146 7.45 12.67 -16.84
C ARG A 146 8.24 13.51 -17.83
N SER A 147 9.20 12.93 -18.53
CA SER A 147 9.98 13.63 -19.55
C SER A 147 9.13 14.04 -20.75
N LEU A 148 8.02 13.35 -21.00
CA LEU A 148 7.10 13.60 -22.10
C LEU A 148 5.90 14.48 -21.73
N ARG A 149 5.89 15.16 -20.58
CA ARG A 149 4.77 16.05 -20.19
C ARG A 149 4.46 17.14 -21.23
N SER A 150 5.50 17.66 -21.89
CA SER A 150 5.39 18.69 -22.93
C SER A 150 5.44 18.12 -24.36
N ALA A 151 5.46 16.79 -24.52
CA ALA A 151 5.50 16.16 -25.84
C ALA A 151 4.13 16.21 -26.54
N PRO A 152 4.09 16.02 -27.87
CA PRO A 152 2.86 15.93 -28.64
C PRO A 152 1.89 14.89 -28.06
N GLU A 153 0.59 15.15 -28.17
CA GLU A 153 -0.44 14.28 -27.59
C GLU A 153 -0.37 12.84 -28.10
N GLY A 154 0.00 12.63 -29.36
CA GLY A 154 0.15 11.30 -29.96
C GLY A 154 1.19 10.44 -29.23
N GLU A 155 2.35 11.03 -28.86
CA GLU A 155 3.40 10.31 -28.12
C GLU A 155 2.94 9.97 -26.69
N ARG A 156 2.28 10.91 -26.03
CA ARG A 156 1.74 10.68 -24.68
C ARG A 156 0.66 9.59 -24.69
N LYS A 157 -0.21 9.58 -25.73
CA LYS A 157 -1.24 8.55 -25.89
C LYS A 157 -0.63 7.17 -26.13
N ALA A 158 0.39 7.08 -26.99
CA ALA A 158 1.09 5.81 -27.24
C ALA A 158 1.76 5.26 -25.97
N LEU A 159 2.37 6.14 -25.16
CA LEU A 159 2.99 5.73 -23.89
C LEU A 159 1.94 5.21 -22.89
N ARG A 160 0.81 5.92 -22.72
CA ARG A 160 -0.29 5.47 -21.83
C ARG A 160 -0.85 4.12 -22.27
N ALA A 161 -1.06 3.90 -23.56
CA ALA A 161 -1.53 2.62 -24.06
C ALA A 161 -0.57 1.47 -23.72
N LYS A 162 0.74 1.74 -23.69
CA LYS A 162 1.74 0.76 -23.27
C LYS A 162 1.71 0.52 -21.75
N GLU A 163 1.58 1.56 -20.93
CA GLU A 163 1.40 1.46 -19.47
C GLU A 163 0.14 0.65 -19.15
N ASP A 164 -0.98 0.92 -19.83
CA ASP A 164 -2.24 0.20 -19.64
C ASP A 164 -2.10 -1.29 -19.99
N SER A 165 -1.40 -1.60 -21.08
CA SER A 165 -1.14 -2.99 -21.49
C SER A 165 -0.32 -3.75 -20.46
N ILE A 166 0.74 -3.15 -19.91
CA ILE A 166 1.58 -3.78 -18.88
C ILE A 166 0.79 -3.92 -17.57
N SER A 167 0.04 -2.90 -17.18
CA SER A 167 -0.83 -2.94 -16.00
C SER A 167 -1.86 -4.08 -16.10
N ALA A 168 -2.44 -4.31 -17.28
CA ALA A 168 -3.35 -5.43 -17.51
C ALA A 168 -2.65 -6.79 -17.36
N LEU A 169 -1.41 -6.93 -17.83
CA LEU A 169 -0.63 -8.16 -17.66
C LEU A 169 -0.27 -8.41 -16.19
N ILE A 170 0.11 -7.37 -15.45
CA ILE A 170 0.35 -7.44 -13.99
C ILE A 170 -0.93 -7.92 -13.29
N SER A 171 -2.08 -7.27 -13.56
CA SER A 171 -3.36 -7.66 -12.98
C SER A 171 -3.71 -9.13 -13.26
N LYS A 172 -3.43 -9.60 -14.48
CA LYS A 172 -3.66 -11.01 -14.86
C LYS A 172 -2.82 -11.98 -14.05
N ARG A 173 -1.52 -11.71 -13.89
CA ARG A 173 -0.62 -12.56 -13.08
C ARG A 173 -1.04 -12.53 -11.61
N GLU A 174 -1.31 -11.34 -11.08
CA GLU A 174 -1.77 -11.15 -9.71
C GLU A 174 -3.06 -11.94 -9.41
N MET A 175 -4.07 -11.87 -10.26
CA MET A 175 -5.31 -12.62 -10.08
C MET A 175 -5.07 -14.13 -10.12
N LYS A 176 -4.16 -14.62 -10.97
CA LYS A 176 -3.77 -16.03 -10.98
C LYS A 176 -3.15 -16.44 -9.65
N LEU A 177 -2.20 -15.66 -9.14
CA LEU A 177 -1.57 -15.90 -7.83
C LEU A 177 -2.63 -15.85 -6.71
N MET A 178 -3.55 -14.90 -6.77
CA MET A 178 -4.65 -14.79 -5.80
C MET A 178 -5.58 -16.00 -5.78
N GLN A 179 -5.76 -16.70 -6.90
CA GLN A 179 -6.52 -17.95 -6.94
C GLN A 179 -5.88 -19.08 -6.12
N GLU A 180 -4.56 -19.08 -6.02
CA GLU A 180 -3.76 -20.11 -5.33
C GLU A 180 -3.59 -19.79 -3.83
N LEU A 181 -3.63 -18.50 -3.46
CA LEU A 181 -3.39 -18.04 -2.09
C LEU A 181 -4.66 -18.08 -1.21
N PRO A 182 -4.51 -18.27 0.10
CA PRO A 182 -5.60 -18.07 1.05
C PRO A 182 -5.97 -16.57 1.12
N VAL A 183 -7.23 -16.29 1.47
CA VAL A 183 -7.69 -14.92 1.69
C VAL A 183 -7.12 -14.40 3.01
N SER A 184 -6.21 -13.44 2.92
CA SER A 184 -5.56 -12.72 4.01
C SER A 184 -5.84 -11.21 3.91
N ASN A 185 -5.35 -10.41 4.86
CA ASN A 185 -5.45 -8.95 4.76
C ASN A 185 -4.66 -8.42 3.55
N ILE A 186 -3.46 -8.95 3.27
CA ILE A 186 -2.69 -8.58 2.07
C ILE A 186 -3.45 -8.92 0.81
N TRP A 187 -4.02 -10.13 0.74
CA TRP A 187 -4.85 -10.56 -0.37
C TRP A 187 -6.05 -9.63 -0.57
N MET A 188 -6.73 -9.21 0.51
CA MET A 188 -7.86 -8.28 0.45
C MET A 188 -7.44 -6.88 -0.01
N ASP A 189 -6.29 -6.37 0.41
CA ASP A 189 -5.71 -5.12 -0.08
C ASP A 189 -5.45 -5.17 -1.61
N ARG A 190 -4.97 -6.32 -2.11
CA ARG A 190 -4.78 -6.52 -3.56
C ARG A 190 -6.10 -6.56 -4.29
N LEU A 191 -7.11 -7.28 -3.77
CA LEU A 191 -8.45 -7.29 -4.35
C LEU A 191 -9.09 -5.90 -4.35
N TYR A 192 -8.87 -5.09 -3.31
CA TYR A 192 -9.31 -3.70 -3.28
C TYR A 192 -8.73 -2.90 -4.46
N LYS A 193 -7.42 -3.02 -4.73
CA LYS A 193 -6.78 -2.35 -5.88
C LYS A 193 -7.38 -2.80 -7.22
N LEU A 194 -7.66 -4.10 -7.39
CA LEU A 194 -8.34 -4.63 -8.58
C LEU A 194 -9.77 -4.09 -8.69
N SER A 195 -10.51 -4.02 -7.60
CA SER A 195 -11.89 -3.49 -7.58
C SER A 195 -11.93 -2.00 -7.96
N MET A 196 -10.93 -1.23 -7.56
CA MET A 196 -10.75 0.16 -8.01
C MET A 196 -10.55 0.23 -9.54
N SER A 197 -9.79 -0.71 -10.11
CA SER A 197 -9.64 -0.79 -11.57
C SER A 197 -10.96 -1.10 -12.27
N VAL A 198 -11.79 -1.98 -11.71
CA VAL A 198 -13.17 -2.26 -12.22
C VAL A 198 -14.02 -1.00 -12.20
N LYS A 199 -13.95 -0.20 -11.14
CA LYS A 199 -14.78 1.01 -10.96
C LYS A 199 -14.36 2.16 -11.87
N TYR A 200 -13.06 2.41 -11.99
CA TYR A 200 -12.55 3.65 -12.59
C TYR A 200 -11.93 3.47 -13.98
N ASN A 201 -11.64 2.24 -14.40
CA ASN A 201 -11.13 1.98 -15.74
C ASN A 201 -12.19 1.23 -16.57
N PRO A 202 -12.94 1.91 -17.46
CA PRO A 202 -13.96 1.29 -18.29
C PRO A 202 -13.41 0.24 -19.26
N ASN A 203 -12.09 0.26 -19.51
CA ASN A 203 -11.41 -0.70 -20.39
C ASN A 203 -10.80 -1.88 -19.58
N PHE A 204 -11.05 -1.98 -18.29
CA PHE A 204 -10.54 -3.08 -17.48
C PHE A 204 -11.26 -4.39 -17.84
N SER A 205 -10.51 -5.33 -18.40
CA SER A 205 -11.06 -6.54 -19.02
C SER A 205 -11.36 -7.69 -18.04
N TYR A 206 -11.01 -7.54 -16.75
CA TYR A 206 -11.03 -8.64 -15.77
C TYR A 206 -12.08 -8.44 -14.66
N LYS A 207 -13.22 -7.88 -15.03
CA LYS A 207 -14.32 -7.63 -14.06
C LYS A 207 -14.87 -8.92 -13.47
N ASP A 208 -15.12 -9.93 -14.30
CA ASP A 208 -15.71 -11.20 -13.89
C ASP A 208 -14.75 -12.01 -13.02
N GLU A 209 -13.45 -11.99 -13.34
CA GLU A 209 -12.42 -12.63 -12.53
C GLU A 209 -12.27 -11.94 -11.17
N THR A 210 -12.35 -10.61 -11.14
CA THR A 210 -12.31 -9.84 -9.89
C THR A 210 -13.52 -10.17 -9.02
N LEU A 211 -14.71 -10.31 -9.61
CA LEU A 211 -15.91 -10.74 -8.92
C LEU A 211 -15.79 -12.19 -8.39
N ALA A 212 -15.20 -13.08 -9.17
CA ALA A 212 -14.95 -14.45 -8.72
C ALA A 212 -14.02 -14.49 -7.50
N LEU A 213 -12.99 -13.62 -7.47
CA LEU A 213 -12.12 -13.47 -6.29
C LEU A 213 -12.91 -12.92 -5.08
N TYR A 214 -13.75 -11.91 -5.24
CA TYR A 214 -14.60 -11.40 -4.17
C TYR A 214 -15.50 -12.50 -3.55
N ASN A 215 -16.03 -13.40 -4.38
CA ASN A 215 -16.86 -14.51 -3.92
C ASN A 215 -16.10 -15.57 -3.11
N ARG A 216 -14.76 -15.56 -3.09
CA ARG A 216 -13.94 -16.40 -2.20
C ARG A 216 -13.88 -15.89 -0.77
N MET A 217 -14.25 -14.64 -0.53
CA MET A 217 -14.28 -14.05 0.81
C MET A 217 -15.43 -14.64 1.62
N ASN A 218 -15.17 -14.95 2.89
CA ASN A 218 -16.21 -15.32 3.84
C ASN A 218 -17.00 -14.08 4.32
N GLU A 219 -18.09 -14.29 5.06
CA GLU A 219 -18.96 -13.20 5.49
C GLU A 219 -18.26 -12.20 6.42
N ALA A 220 -17.38 -12.65 7.32
CA ALA A 220 -16.61 -11.75 8.19
C ALA A 220 -15.66 -10.85 7.38
N GLN A 221 -15.05 -11.40 6.32
CA GLN A 221 -14.17 -10.63 5.42
C GLN A 221 -14.97 -9.61 4.60
N LYS A 222 -16.16 -10.00 4.08
CA LYS A 222 -17.03 -9.11 3.30
C LYS A 222 -17.59 -7.97 4.14
N THR A 223 -17.88 -8.20 5.42
CA THR A 223 -18.39 -7.18 6.35
C THR A 223 -17.30 -6.32 6.99
N SER A 224 -16.03 -6.65 6.81
CA SER A 224 -14.92 -5.78 7.23
C SER A 224 -14.91 -4.47 6.43
N ILE A 225 -14.22 -3.44 6.93
CA ILE A 225 -14.10 -2.13 6.25
C ILE A 225 -13.61 -2.34 4.81
N THR A 226 -12.49 -3.03 4.62
CA THR A 226 -11.92 -3.30 3.28
C THR A 226 -12.90 -4.10 2.41
N GLY A 227 -13.61 -5.09 2.98
CA GLY A 227 -14.61 -5.88 2.26
C GLY A 227 -15.78 -5.05 1.76
N GLN A 228 -16.27 -4.11 2.57
CA GLN A 228 -17.32 -3.17 2.18
C GLN A 228 -16.86 -2.21 1.09
N GLU A 229 -15.62 -1.69 1.17
CA GLU A 229 -15.03 -0.84 0.13
C GLU A 229 -14.91 -1.58 -1.21
N ILE A 230 -14.46 -2.85 -1.19
CA ILE A 230 -14.43 -3.72 -2.37
C ILE A 230 -15.84 -3.87 -2.94
N ALA A 231 -16.84 -4.14 -2.09
CA ALA A 231 -18.22 -4.30 -2.53
C ALA A 231 -18.78 -3.03 -3.20
N VAL A 232 -18.53 -1.85 -2.63
CA VAL A 232 -18.94 -0.54 -3.21
C VAL A 232 -18.28 -0.30 -4.58
N ASN A 233 -17.07 -0.79 -4.80
CA ASN A 233 -16.41 -0.66 -6.09
C ASN A 233 -16.96 -1.63 -7.13
N LEU A 234 -17.30 -2.86 -6.74
CA LEU A 234 -17.81 -3.90 -7.63
C LEU A 234 -19.31 -3.76 -7.89
N PHE A 235 -20.06 -3.29 -6.90
CA PHE A 235 -21.52 -3.11 -6.93
C PHE A 235 -21.88 -1.65 -6.61
N PRO A 236 -21.56 -0.70 -7.51
CA PRO A 236 -21.88 0.69 -7.27
C PRO A 236 -23.40 0.84 -7.07
N PRO A 237 -23.83 1.71 -6.14
CA PRO A 237 -25.25 1.96 -5.93
C PRO A 237 -25.89 2.45 -7.23
N THR A 238 -27.11 1.98 -7.47
CA THR A 238 -27.89 2.43 -8.62
C THR A 238 -28.09 3.94 -8.54
N VAL A 239 -27.69 4.67 -9.59
CA VAL A 239 -27.96 6.11 -9.65
C VAL A 239 -29.46 6.29 -9.78
N VAL A 240 -30.06 6.90 -8.78
CA VAL A 240 -31.50 7.26 -8.79
C VAL A 240 -31.75 8.26 -9.91
N LYS A 241 -32.69 7.97 -10.80
CA LYS A 241 -33.08 8.84 -11.90
C LYS A 241 -34.34 9.61 -11.52
N GLU A 242 -34.56 10.74 -12.19
CA GLU A 242 -35.82 11.46 -12.05
C GLU A 242 -37.01 10.57 -12.41
N GLY A 243 -37.96 10.45 -11.47
CA GLY A 243 -39.10 9.54 -11.58
C GLY A 243 -38.94 8.16 -10.92
N ASP A 244 -37.75 7.82 -10.43
CA ASP A 244 -37.56 6.62 -9.61
C ASP A 244 -38.26 6.80 -8.25
N LYS A 245 -38.84 5.70 -7.78
CA LYS A 245 -39.47 5.68 -6.45
C LYS A 245 -38.39 5.83 -5.40
N MET A 246 -38.52 6.85 -4.52
CA MET A 246 -37.61 7.04 -3.39
C MET A 246 -37.61 5.79 -2.50
N ALA A 247 -36.44 5.27 -2.18
CA ALA A 247 -36.32 4.24 -1.15
C ALA A 247 -36.70 4.85 0.20
N ASP A 248 -37.62 4.20 0.89
CA ASP A 248 -37.94 4.54 2.26
C ASP A 248 -36.77 4.12 3.14
N THR A 249 -36.08 5.10 3.72
CA THR A 249 -34.93 4.86 4.58
C THR A 249 -35.26 5.33 5.98
N GLU A 250 -35.10 4.45 6.96
CA GLU A 250 -35.19 4.83 8.38
C GLU A 250 -34.12 5.85 8.72
N LEU A 251 -34.52 7.05 9.10
CA LEU A 251 -33.64 8.10 9.61
C LEU A 251 -33.87 8.20 11.12
N PHE A 252 -32.79 8.29 11.88
CA PHE A 252 -32.87 8.49 13.34
C PHE A 252 -32.58 9.95 13.64
N ASP A 253 -33.44 10.58 14.45
CA ASP A 253 -33.16 11.90 15.01
C ASP A 253 -32.21 11.80 16.21
N LEU A 254 -31.83 12.94 16.77
CA LEU A 254 -30.91 13.01 17.91
C LEU A 254 -31.45 12.35 19.19
N ASP A 255 -32.74 12.09 19.25
CA ASP A 255 -33.41 11.40 20.36
C ASP A 255 -33.60 9.91 20.06
N GLY A 256 -33.08 9.42 18.92
CA GLY A 256 -33.16 8.00 18.47
C GLY A 256 -34.55 7.63 17.93
N LYS A 257 -35.42 8.58 17.62
CA LYS A 257 -36.74 8.32 17.04
C LYS A 257 -36.62 8.12 15.53
N ILE A 258 -37.31 7.09 15.01
CA ILE A 258 -37.32 6.77 13.60
C ILE A 258 -38.24 7.72 12.83
N HIS A 259 -37.72 8.23 11.73
CA HIS A 259 -38.47 9.01 10.73
C HIS A 259 -38.35 8.36 9.38
N HIS A 260 -39.40 8.42 8.57
CA HIS A 260 -39.45 7.92 7.20
C HIS A 260 -39.44 9.08 6.22
N LEU A 261 -38.86 8.89 5.02
CA LEU A 261 -38.81 9.91 3.97
C LEU A 261 -40.07 9.95 3.09
N THR A 262 -41.03 9.05 3.32
CA THR A 262 -42.32 8.96 2.58
C THR A 262 -43.49 9.46 3.43
#